data_f3339dfe12de047b52f1e4a82ac5dfd2
#
_entry.id   f3339dfe12de047b52f1e4a82ac5dfd2
#
_cell.length_a   1.000
_cell.length_b   1.000
_cell.length_c   1.000
_cell.angle_alpha   90.00
_cell.angle_beta   90.00
_cell.angle_gamma   90.00
#
_symmetry.space_group_name_H-M   'P 1'
#
loop_
_entity.id
_entity.type
_entity.pdbx_description
1 polymer ?
#
loop_
_entity_poly.entity_id
_entity_poly.type
_entity_poly.pdbx_seq_one_letter_code
_entity_poly.pdbx_strand_id
1 'polypeptide(L)'
;MKRRGQGPLTEQLKYANKANRKVAADEPVQTWLQLPRGNRTVLPSRFQHEDVRASENMLEFFINKLTEPDQVVFDPFAGFGTTLLVAEELGRLGYGIEYSKPKADYVHGLLAHPERLIQGDSRNLGGYDIPQIDLCLTSPPYTNASDTENPFVDYRQKGFDYPSYLQEMGQIFAQLAEKMKPSARLVIEASNLKKEGEVTTLAWDIARAVSKVFHFEGETIVCWDRYGYGYNHSYCLVFSKV
;
A
#
# COMPACT_ATOMS: atom_id res chain seq x y z
N MET A 1 41.85 -23.51 3.11
CA MET A 1 40.76 -22.62 2.66
C MET A 1 39.47 -22.94 3.43
N LYS A 2 39.17 -22.19 4.48
CA LYS A 2 37.97 -22.40 5.32
C LYS A 2 36.82 -21.63 4.72
N ARG A 3 35.73 -22.33 4.38
CA ARG A 3 34.45 -21.73 3.95
C ARG A 3 33.83 -21.00 5.16
N ARG A 4 33.65 -19.69 5.05
CA ARG A 4 32.90 -18.88 6.04
C ARG A 4 31.41 -19.07 5.85
N GLY A 5 30.76 -19.44 6.84
CA GLY A 5 29.55 -19.28 7.57
C GLY A 5 28.32 -18.77 6.81
N GLN A 6 27.35 -19.68 6.64
CA GLN A 6 25.95 -19.37 6.50
C GLN A 6 25.37 -19.17 7.92
N GLY A 7 25.16 -17.97 8.31
CA GLY A 7 24.30 -17.55 9.40
C GLY A 7 24.06 -16.06 9.21
N PRO A 8 22.93 -15.52 9.35
CA PRO A 8 21.81 -15.71 10.26
C PRO A 8 20.40 -15.66 9.61
N LEU A 9 20.25 -16.11 8.35
CA LEU A 9 18.93 -16.17 7.68
C LEU A 9 17.91 -17.08 8.41
N THR A 10 18.41 -18.12 9.07
CA THR A 10 17.56 -19.08 9.81
C THR A 10 16.97 -18.52 11.11
N GLU A 11 17.60 -17.53 11.74
CA GLU A 11 17.01 -16.87 12.90
C GLU A 11 15.97 -15.83 12.51
N GLN A 12 16.17 -15.09 11.43
CA GLN A 12 15.21 -14.11 10.91
C GLN A 12 13.90 -14.79 10.43
N LEU A 13 13.99 -15.98 9.82
CA LEU A 13 12.83 -16.80 9.49
C LEU A 13 12.10 -17.35 10.72
N LYS A 14 12.79 -17.54 11.87
CA LYS A 14 12.13 -17.89 13.13
C LYS A 14 11.34 -16.74 13.73
N TYR A 15 11.72 -15.48 13.49
CA TYR A 15 10.92 -14.32 13.88
C TYR A 15 9.71 -14.14 12.98
N ALA A 16 9.82 -14.35 11.67
CA ALA A 16 8.69 -14.34 10.74
C ALA A 16 7.66 -15.44 11.07
N ASN A 17 8.11 -16.64 11.44
CA ASN A 17 7.20 -17.74 11.84
C ASN A 17 6.55 -17.56 13.23
N LYS A 18 7.02 -16.65 14.09
CA LYS A 18 6.31 -16.26 15.31
C LYS A 18 5.18 -15.27 15.06
N ALA A 19 5.18 -14.59 13.90
CA ALA A 19 4.13 -13.66 13.49
C ALA A 19 2.80 -14.35 13.11
N ASN A 20 2.76 -15.67 12.96
CA ASN A 20 1.54 -16.46 12.69
C ASN A 20 0.66 -16.72 13.93
N ARG A 21 0.83 -16.01 15.04
CA ARG A 21 -0.17 -16.01 16.11
C ARG A 21 -1.32 -15.11 15.72
N LYS A 22 -2.56 -15.63 15.78
CA LYS A 22 -3.79 -14.83 15.78
C LYS A 22 -3.61 -13.68 16.76
N VAL A 23 -3.58 -12.46 16.24
CA VAL A 23 -3.54 -11.27 17.07
C VAL A 23 -4.96 -11.04 17.52
N ALA A 24 -5.20 -11.05 18.84
CA ALA A 24 -6.46 -10.60 19.40
C ALA A 24 -6.69 -9.13 18.99
N ALA A 25 -7.96 -8.73 18.84
CA ALA A 25 -8.33 -7.37 18.42
C ALA A 25 -7.72 -6.24 19.28
N ASP A 26 -7.23 -6.58 20.47
CA ASP A 26 -6.65 -5.68 21.48
C ASP A 26 -5.11 -5.67 21.52
N GLU A 27 -4.40 -6.39 20.63
CA GLU A 27 -2.94 -6.29 20.62
C GLU A 27 -2.49 -4.99 19.94
N PRO A 28 -1.53 -4.26 20.55
CA PRO A 28 -1.03 -3.01 19.98
C PRO A 28 -0.39 -3.25 18.61
N VAL A 29 -0.52 -2.29 17.72
CA VAL A 29 0.13 -2.30 16.41
C VAL A 29 1.64 -2.42 16.62
N GLN A 30 2.29 -3.35 15.91
CA GLN A 30 3.74 -3.48 15.96
C GLN A 30 4.38 -2.23 15.37
N THR A 31 5.19 -1.49 16.13
CA THR A 31 5.67 -0.16 15.76
C THR A 31 6.84 -0.16 14.79
N TRP A 32 7.53 -1.29 14.58
CA TRP A 32 8.57 -1.41 13.56
C TRP A 32 8.77 -2.85 13.07
N LEU A 33 9.22 -2.97 11.83
CA LEU A 33 9.54 -4.24 11.15
C LEU A 33 10.85 -4.07 10.38
N GLN A 34 11.60 -5.15 10.24
CA GLN A 34 12.70 -5.22 9.27
C GLN A 34 12.34 -6.25 8.21
N LEU A 35 12.22 -5.80 6.97
CA LEU A 35 11.83 -6.64 5.85
C LEU A 35 12.80 -6.46 4.66
N PRO A 36 13.08 -7.52 3.91
CA PRO A 36 13.77 -7.38 2.64
C PRO A 36 12.89 -6.61 1.66
N ARG A 37 13.48 -5.63 0.97
CA ARG A 37 12.79 -4.89 -0.08
C ARG A 37 12.83 -5.66 -1.39
N GLY A 38 11.71 -5.71 -2.06
CA GLY A 38 11.60 -6.25 -3.41
C GLY A 38 10.38 -7.13 -3.61
N ASN A 39 10.20 -7.52 -4.84
CA ASN A 39 9.11 -8.35 -5.30
C ASN A 39 9.68 -9.61 -5.95
N ARG A 40 9.01 -10.74 -5.82
CA ARG A 40 9.40 -12.03 -6.39
C ARG A 40 9.32 -12.02 -7.92
N THR A 41 8.35 -11.25 -8.44
CA THR A 41 8.13 -11.13 -9.87
C THR A 41 8.84 -9.91 -10.45
N VAL A 42 9.46 -10.09 -11.62
CA VAL A 42 10.07 -8.98 -12.40
C VAL A 42 9.05 -8.48 -13.41
N LEU A 43 8.85 -7.15 -13.45
CA LEU A 43 7.99 -6.53 -14.44
C LEU A 43 8.57 -6.70 -15.86
N PRO A 44 7.71 -6.80 -16.90
CA PRO A 44 8.15 -6.70 -18.28
C PRO A 44 9.01 -5.46 -18.51
N SER A 45 9.98 -5.53 -19.43
CA SER A 45 10.97 -4.47 -19.69
C SER A 45 10.33 -3.09 -19.93
N ARG A 46 9.15 -3.06 -20.57
CA ARG A 46 8.40 -1.82 -20.83
C ARG A 46 7.92 -1.11 -19.56
N PHE A 47 7.85 -1.79 -18.41
CA PHE A 47 7.38 -1.27 -17.14
C PHE A 47 8.46 -1.16 -16.06
N GLN A 48 9.67 -1.68 -16.30
CA GLN A 48 10.73 -1.72 -15.28
C GLN A 48 11.14 -0.34 -14.78
N HIS A 49 11.06 0.68 -15.63
CA HIS A 49 11.38 2.07 -15.25
C HIS A 49 10.31 2.73 -14.36
N GLU A 50 9.12 2.14 -14.28
CA GLU A 50 8.01 2.57 -13.44
C GLU A 50 7.84 1.71 -12.18
N ASP A 51 8.81 0.81 -11.87
CA ASP A 51 8.66 -0.14 -10.76
C ASP A 51 8.83 0.53 -9.40
N VAL A 52 7.73 1.05 -8.90
CA VAL A 52 7.56 1.64 -7.56
C VAL A 52 6.59 0.83 -6.70
N ARG A 53 6.42 -0.46 -7.00
CA ARG A 53 5.49 -1.34 -6.31
C ARG A 53 5.79 -1.45 -4.82
N ALA A 54 4.73 -1.58 -4.02
CA ALA A 54 4.83 -2.02 -2.64
C ALA A 54 5.52 -3.40 -2.54
N SER A 55 6.26 -3.64 -1.45
CA SER A 55 6.95 -4.91 -1.22
C SER A 55 5.96 -6.02 -0.89
N GLU A 56 6.03 -7.15 -1.59
CA GLU A 56 5.21 -8.33 -1.33
C GLU A 56 5.34 -8.81 0.13
N ASN A 57 6.54 -8.77 0.71
CA ASN A 57 6.74 -9.17 2.11
C ASN A 57 5.97 -8.28 3.11
N MET A 58 5.85 -6.98 2.82
CA MET A 58 5.06 -6.05 3.63
C MET A 58 3.57 -6.33 3.46
N LEU A 59 3.10 -6.54 2.23
CA LEU A 59 1.71 -6.86 1.94
C LEU A 59 1.30 -8.18 2.62
N GLU A 60 2.11 -9.23 2.50
CA GLU A 60 1.90 -10.52 3.18
C GLU A 60 1.77 -10.36 4.69
N PHE A 61 2.65 -9.55 5.30
CA PHE A 61 2.61 -9.29 6.74
C PHE A 61 1.27 -8.69 7.17
N PHE A 62 0.83 -7.61 6.52
CA PHE A 62 -0.41 -6.93 6.92
C PHE A 62 -1.66 -7.75 6.57
N ILE A 63 -1.72 -8.39 5.41
CA ILE A 63 -2.85 -9.22 5.01
C ILE A 63 -3.02 -10.38 5.99
N ASN A 64 -1.96 -11.11 6.32
CA ASN A 64 -2.03 -12.21 7.28
C ASN A 64 -2.36 -11.77 8.71
N LYS A 65 -1.90 -10.55 9.10
CA LYS A 65 -2.14 -10.03 10.44
C LYS A 65 -3.55 -9.49 10.62
N LEU A 66 -4.13 -8.88 9.59
CA LEU A 66 -5.34 -8.07 9.69
C LEU A 66 -6.57 -8.70 9.01
N THR A 67 -6.40 -9.85 8.35
CA THR A 67 -7.50 -10.53 7.65
C THR A 67 -7.46 -12.04 7.83
N GLU A 68 -8.62 -12.68 7.61
CA GLU A 68 -8.79 -14.12 7.48
C GLU A 68 -9.03 -14.50 5.99
N PRO A 69 -8.91 -15.79 5.60
CA PRO A 69 -9.32 -16.25 4.27
C PRO A 69 -10.73 -15.79 3.90
N ASP A 70 -10.98 -15.60 2.61
CA ASP A 70 -12.24 -15.13 2.02
C ASP A 70 -12.64 -13.69 2.39
N GLN A 71 -11.82 -12.97 3.15
CA GLN A 71 -12.05 -11.55 3.41
C GLN A 71 -11.58 -10.67 2.25
N VAL A 72 -12.20 -9.51 2.11
CA VAL A 72 -11.95 -8.53 1.05
C VAL A 72 -10.77 -7.64 1.39
N VAL A 73 -9.72 -7.71 0.58
CA VAL A 73 -8.56 -6.80 0.59
C VAL A 73 -8.69 -5.84 -0.60
N PHE A 74 -8.61 -4.55 -0.34
CA PHE A 74 -8.84 -3.53 -1.36
C PHE A 74 -7.66 -2.57 -1.49
N ASP A 75 -7.32 -2.22 -2.73
CA ASP A 75 -6.30 -1.22 -3.07
C ASP A 75 -6.85 -0.20 -4.08
N PRO A 76 -7.15 1.06 -3.65
CA PRO A 76 -7.64 2.09 -4.56
C PRO A 76 -6.59 2.59 -5.55
N PHE A 77 -5.32 2.25 -5.38
CA PHE A 77 -4.20 2.65 -6.25
C PHE A 77 -3.38 1.43 -6.66
N ALA A 78 -4.07 0.46 -7.27
CA ALA A 78 -3.55 -0.90 -7.45
C ALA A 78 -2.25 -1.00 -8.26
N GLY A 79 -1.96 -0.02 -9.13
CA GLY A 79 -0.73 -0.01 -9.91
C GLY A 79 -0.54 -1.29 -10.73
N PHE A 80 0.54 -2.01 -10.46
CA PHE A 80 0.81 -3.32 -11.06
C PHE A 80 0.14 -4.50 -10.32
N GLY A 81 -0.87 -4.23 -9.49
CA GLY A 81 -1.73 -5.23 -8.88
C GLY A 81 -1.08 -6.06 -7.76
N THR A 82 0.06 -5.65 -7.21
CA THR A 82 0.80 -6.45 -6.23
C THR A 82 -0.07 -6.79 -5.02
N THR A 83 -0.85 -5.85 -4.50
CA THR A 83 -1.77 -6.08 -3.37
C THR A 83 -2.81 -7.14 -3.70
N LEU A 84 -3.40 -7.09 -4.90
CA LEU A 84 -4.43 -8.05 -5.33
C LEU A 84 -3.84 -9.45 -5.50
N LEU A 85 -2.68 -9.54 -6.16
CA LEU A 85 -1.98 -10.82 -6.39
C LEU A 85 -1.62 -11.50 -5.08
N VAL A 86 -1.04 -10.75 -4.13
CA VAL A 86 -0.70 -11.28 -2.80
C VAL A 86 -1.96 -11.68 -2.03
N ALA A 87 -3.04 -10.91 -2.14
CA ALA A 87 -4.32 -11.28 -1.52
C ALA A 87 -4.87 -12.60 -2.08
N GLU A 88 -4.87 -12.80 -3.40
CA GLU A 88 -5.29 -14.06 -4.04
C GLU A 88 -4.39 -15.24 -3.60
N GLU A 89 -3.06 -15.08 -3.60
CA GLU A 89 -2.11 -16.11 -3.15
C GLU A 89 -2.36 -16.55 -1.70
N LEU A 90 -2.83 -15.63 -0.86
CA LEU A 90 -3.14 -15.88 0.55
C LEU A 90 -4.60 -16.33 0.77
N GLY A 91 -5.39 -16.55 -0.28
CA GLY A 91 -6.79 -16.97 -0.19
C GLY A 91 -7.75 -15.86 0.24
N ARG A 92 -7.41 -14.60 0.00
CA ARG A 92 -8.29 -13.44 0.20
C ARG A 92 -8.88 -13.00 -1.13
N LEU A 93 -9.91 -12.15 -1.05
CA LEU A 93 -10.56 -11.60 -2.24
C LEU A 93 -9.94 -10.23 -2.55
N GLY A 94 -8.96 -10.19 -3.46
CA GLY A 94 -8.27 -8.96 -3.84
C GLY A 94 -9.11 -8.12 -4.80
N TYR A 95 -9.42 -6.88 -4.44
CA TYR A 95 -10.10 -5.89 -5.27
C TYR A 95 -9.27 -4.63 -5.41
N GLY A 96 -9.41 -3.90 -6.52
CA GLY A 96 -8.67 -2.65 -6.67
C GLY A 96 -9.14 -1.77 -7.80
N ILE A 97 -8.59 -0.56 -7.85
CA ILE A 97 -8.79 0.42 -8.91
C ILE A 97 -7.41 0.80 -9.47
N GLU A 98 -7.27 0.84 -10.79
CA GLU A 98 -6.10 1.34 -11.48
C GLU A 98 -6.48 2.32 -12.57
N TYR A 99 -5.89 3.52 -12.52
CA TYR A 99 -6.16 4.59 -13.50
C TYR A 99 -5.54 4.30 -14.87
N SER A 100 -4.30 3.84 -14.88
CA SER A 100 -3.54 3.60 -16.10
C SER A 100 -4.03 2.35 -16.83
N LYS A 101 -4.69 2.54 -17.98
CA LYS A 101 -5.17 1.42 -18.78
C LYS A 101 -4.07 0.40 -19.13
N PRO A 102 -2.83 0.79 -19.53
CA PRO A 102 -1.76 -0.18 -19.79
C PRO A 102 -1.38 -1.03 -18.57
N LYS A 103 -1.40 -0.46 -17.36
CA LYS A 103 -1.17 -1.20 -16.11
C LYS A 103 -2.33 -2.13 -15.82
N ALA A 104 -3.57 -1.64 -15.91
CA ALA A 104 -4.77 -2.46 -15.71
C ALA A 104 -4.85 -3.64 -16.67
N ASP A 105 -4.61 -3.43 -17.98
CA ASP A 105 -4.59 -4.50 -18.98
C ASP A 105 -3.53 -5.57 -18.66
N TYR A 106 -2.35 -5.15 -18.17
CA TYR A 106 -1.31 -6.08 -17.74
C TYR A 106 -1.74 -6.90 -16.52
N VAL A 107 -2.31 -6.25 -15.52
CA VAL A 107 -2.74 -6.90 -14.26
C VAL A 107 -3.92 -7.84 -14.51
N HIS A 108 -4.89 -7.48 -15.37
CA HIS A 108 -5.98 -8.38 -15.77
C HIS A 108 -5.47 -9.71 -16.34
N GLY A 109 -4.32 -9.72 -17.01
CA GLY A 109 -3.68 -10.93 -17.52
C GLY A 109 -3.00 -11.80 -16.45
N LEU A 110 -2.86 -11.31 -15.21
CA LEU A 110 -2.19 -12.01 -14.10
C LEU A 110 -3.17 -12.54 -13.06
N LEU A 111 -4.28 -11.84 -12.82
CA LEU A 111 -5.25 -12.17 -11.78
C LEU A 111 -6.05 -13.43 -12.16
N ALA A 112 -6.32 -14.27 -11.17
CA ALA A 112 -7.29 -15.36 -11.31
C ALA A 112 -8.72 -14.82 -11.48
N HIS A 113 -9.00 -13.63 -10.94
CA HIS A 113 -10.28 -12.94 -10.98
C HIS A 113 -10.13 -11.53 -11.54
N PRO A 114 -9.89 -11.37 -12.86
CA PRO A 114 -9.62 -10.05 -13.47
C PRO A 114 -10.77 -9.05 -13.30
N GLU A 115 -12.00 -9.50 -13.15
CA GLU A 115 -13.17 -8.66 -12.89
C GLU A 115 -13.12 -7.87 -11.58
N ARG A 116 -12.20 -8.23 -10.67
CA ARG A 116 -11.99 -7.55 -9.39
C ARG A 116 -11.08 -6.33 -9.48
N LEU A 117 -10.40 -6.15 -10.60
CA LEU A 117 -9.67 -4.92 -10.88
C LEU A 117 -10.49 -4.01 -11.79
N ILE A 118 -10.82 -2.84 -11.29
CA ILE A 118 -11.56 -1.81 -12.04
C ILE A 118 -10.54 -0.87 -12.71
N GLN A 119 -10.56 -0.77 -14.04
CA GLN A 119 -9.85 0.30 -14.72
C GLN A 119 -10.65 1.59 -14.56
N GLY A 120 -10.16 2.52 -13.73
CA GLY A 120 -10.91 3.71 -13.38
C GLY A 120 -10.14 4.71 -12.52
N ASP A 121 -10.83 5.77 -12.13
CA ASP A 121 -10.30 6.86 -11.33
C ASP A 121 -10.77 6.73 -9.88
N SER A 122 -9.83 6.59 -8.95
CA SER A 122 -10.12 6.40 -7.51
C SER A 122 -10.83 7.60 -6.87
N ARG A 123 -10.79 8.78 -7.51
CA ARG A 123 -11.58 9.94 -7.08
C ARG A 123 -13.10 9.71 -7.23
N ASN A 124 -13.50 8.73 -8.04
CA ASN A 124 -14.89 8.29 -8.23
C ASN A 124 -15.20 6.97 -7.50
N LEU A 125 -14.45 6.60 -6.47
CA LEU A 125 -14.53 5.33 -5.75
C LEU A 125 -15.96 5.00 -5.29
N GLY A 126 -16.71 5.99 -4.83
CA GLY A 126 -18.08 5.81 -4.38
C GLY A 126 -19.04 5.28 -5.46
N GLY A 127 -18.74 5.54 -6.73
CA GLY A 127 -19.55 5.12 -7.89
C GLY A 127 -19.31 3.68 -8.37
N TYR A 128 -18.25 3.02 -7.88
CA TYR A 128 -17.94 1.64 -8.31
C TYR A 128 -18.66 0.61 -7.43
N ASP A 129 -19.03 -0.51 -8.04
CA ASP A 129 -19.58 -1.67 -7.35
C ASP A 129 -18.44 -2.47 -6.70
N ILE A 130 -18.16 -2.16 -5.44
CA ILE A 130 -17.11 -2.76 -4.63
C ILE A 130 -17.79 -3.38 -3.41
N PRO A 131 -17.48 -4.66 -3.07
CA PRO A 131 -18.05 -5.30 -1.89
C PRO A 131 -17.57 -4.62 -0.60
N GLN A 132 -18.20 -4.94 0.51
CA GLN A 132 -17.79 -4.46 1.84
C GLN A 132 -16.35 -4.89 2.14
N ILE A 133 -15.48 -3.92 2.41
CA ILE A 133 -14.03 -4.08 2.56
C ILE A 133 -13.69 -4.45 4.00
N ASP A 134 -12.85 -5.49 4.18
CA ASP A 134 -12.29 -5.91 5.46
C ASP A 134 -10.95 -5.22 5.76
N LEU A 135 -10.10 -5.05 4.73
CA LEU A 135 -8.83 -4.36 4.81
C LEU A 135 -8.61 -3.52 3.55
N CYS A 136 -8.34 -2.23 3.73
CA CYS A 136 -7.69 -1.46 2.66
C CYS A 136 -6.18 -1.40 2.94
N LEU A 137 -5.38 -1.84 1.97
CA LEU A 137 -3.92 -1.84 2.03
C LEU A 137 -3.37 -1.26 0.74
N THR A 138 -2.74 -0.09 0.84
CA THR A 138 -2.40 0.71 -0.34
C THR A 138 -1.13 1.53 -0.17
N SER A 139 -0.49 1.85 -1.30
CA SER A 139 0.56 2.86 -1.42
C SER A 139 0.10 3.88 -2.47
N PRO A 140 -0.42 5.04 -2.06
CA PRO A 140 -0.94 6.03 -3.00
C PRO A 140 0.17 6.62 -3.87
N PRO A 141 -0.15 7.22 -5.02
CA PRO A 141 0.86 7.90 -5.83
C PRO A 141 1.44 9.10 -5.08
N TYR A 142 2.77 9.23 -5.06
CA TYR A 142 3.49 10.26 -4.30
C TYR A 142 3.65 11.54 -5.11
N THR A 143 3.71 12.69 -4.41
CA THR A 143 4.08 13.98 -4.98
C THR A 143 4.89 14.79 -3.97
N ASN A 144 5.89 15.56 -4.43
CA ASN A 144 6.58 16.53 -3.59
C ASN A 144 5.77 17.82 -3.50
N ALA A 145 6.01 18.60 -2.44
CA ALA A 145 5.35 19.88 -2.27
C ALA A 145 5.64 20.90 -3.39
N SER A 146 6.73 20.71 -4.12
CA SER A 146 7.14 21.55 -5.27
C SER A 146 6.70 21.01 -6.62
N ASP A 147 6.12 19.80 -6.70
CA ASP A 147 5.68 19.22 -7.97
C ASP A 147 4.33 19.83 -8.39
N THR A 148 4.10 19.89 -9.70
CA THR A 148 2.89 20.48 -10.28
C THR A 148 2.09 19.52 -11.14
N GLU A 149 2.56 18.29 -11.26
CA GLU A 149 1.85 17.21 -11.96
C GLU A 149 0.83 16.54 -11.04
N ASN A 150 -0.35 16.23 -11.59
CA ASN A 150 -1.38 15.52 -10.85
C ASN A 150 -1.09 14.01 -10.78
N PRO A 151 -0.76 13.46 -9.60
CA PRO A 151 -0.41 12.05 -9.46
C PRO A 151 -1.61 11.10 -9.63
N PHE A 152 -2.85 11.57 -9.41
CA PHE A 152 -4.05 10.74 -9.57
C PHE A 152 -4.42 10.43 -11.02
N VAL A 153 -3.80 11.14 -11.97
CA VAL A 153 -3.97 10.92 -13.42
C VAL A 153 -2.65 10.53 -14.10
N ASP A 154 -1.86 9.73 -13.41
CA ASP A 154 -0.61 9.19 -13.91
C ASP A 154 0.38 10.31 -14.33
N TYR A 155 0.40 11.42 -13.56
CA TYR A 155 1.24 12.61 -13.74
C TYR A 155 1.07 13.33 -15.10
N ARG A 156 -0.04 13.10 -15.80
CA ARG A 156 -0.26 13.63 -17.16
C ARG A 156 -0.84 15.04 -17.19
N GLN A 157 -1.36 15.53 -16.06
CA GLN A 157 -1.94 16.87 -15.95
C GLN A 157 -1.04 17.77 -15.13
N LYS A 158 -0.73 18.97 -15.64
CA LYS A 158 0.02 20.00 -14.93
C LYS A 158 -0.90 21.02 -14.26
N GLY A 159 -0.33 21.85 -13.39
CA GLY A 159 -1.06 22.89 -12.68
C GLY A 159 -1.83 22.37 -11.46
N PHE A 160 -1.40 21.24 -10.91
CA PHE A 160 -1.92 20.64 -9.70
C PHE A 160 -0.97 20.93 -8.54
N ASP A 161 -1.48 21.33 -7.38
CA ASP A 161 -0.66 21.69 -6.23
C ASP A 161 -0.78 20.69 -5.08
N TYR A 162 0.16 20.75 -4.17
CA TYR A 162 0.23 19.84 -3.02
C TYR A 162 -0.98 19.95 -2.07
N PRO A 163 -1.52 21.15 -1.75
CA PRO A 163 -2.77 21.27 -1.00
C PRO A 163 -3.96 20.57 -1.68
N SER A 164 -4.10 20.73 -3.00
CA SER A 164 -5.14 20.02 -3.78
C SER A 164 -4.97 18.51 -3.75
N TYR A 165 -3.72 18.02 -3.82
CA TYR A 165 -3.41 16.60 -3.64
C TYR A 165 -3.92 16.07 -2.30
N LEU A 166 -3.62 16.76 -1.20
CA LEU A 166 -4.06 16.34 0.14
C LEU A 166 -5.58 16.42 0.29
N GLN A 167 -6.22 17.40 -0.34
CA GLN A 167 -7.67 17.52 -0.36
C GLN A 167 -8.34 16.35 -1.12
N GLU A 168 -7.87 16.05 -2.34
CA GLU A 168 -8.38 14.91 -3.12
C GLU A 168 -8.13 13.58 -2.41
N MET A 169 -6.96 13.41 -1.79
CA MET A 169 -6.65 12.26 -0.96
C MET A 169 -7.69 12.09 0.17
N GLY A 170 -7.98 13.14 0.90
CA GLY A 170 -9.01 13.12 1.95
C GLY A 170 -10.39 12.74 1.42
N GLN A 171 -10.77 13.22 0.22
CA GLN A 171 -12.05 12.89 -0.42
C GLN A 171 -12.12 11.42 -0.86
N ILE A 172 -11.04 10.87 -1.41
CA ILE A 172 -10.96 9.45 -1.80
C ILE A 172 -11.15 8.57 -0.56
N PHE A 173 -10.45 8.88 0.53
CA PHE A 173 -10.56 8.10 1.76
C PHE A 173 -11.91 8.30 2.49
N ALA A 174 -12.57 9.43 2.32
CA ALA A 174 -13.95 9.61 2.79
C ALA A 174 -14.92 8.66 2.05
N GLN A 175 -14.82 8.55 0.74
CA GLN A 175 -15.61 7.58 -0.05
C GLN A 175 -15.26 6.13 0.31
N LEU A 176 -13.97 5.84 0.56
CA LEU A 176 -13.52 4.53 1.01
C LEU A 176 -14.18 4.13 2.33
N ALA A 177 -14.29 5.03 3.29
CA ALA A 177 -14.89 4.75 4.60
C ALA A 177 -16.33 4.23 4.47
N GLU A 178 -17.10 4.72 3.49
CA GLU A 178 -18.46 4.23 3.23
C GLU A 178 -18.51 2.77 2.75
N LYS A 179 -17.44 2.31 2.09
CA LYS A 179 -17.32 0.93 1.58
C LYS A 179 -16.70 -0.05 2.58
N MET A 180 -16.12 0.44 3.66
CA MET A 180 -15.44 -0.40 4.66
C MET A 180 -16.40 -0.89 5.74
N LYS A 181 -16.20 -2.12 6.21
CA LYS A 181 -16.90 -2.68 7.39
C LYS A 181 -16.53 -1.92 8.67
N PRO A 182 -17.38 -1.92 9.70
CA PRO A 182 -17.07 -1.23 10.98
C PRO A 182 -15.76 -1.68 11.63
N SER A 183 -15.40 -2.97 11.48
CA SER A 183 -14.16 -3.55 12.06
C SER A 183 -12.96 -3.48 11.11
N ALA A 184 -13.13 -2.88 9.92
CA ALA A 184 -12.08 -2.85 8.91
C ALA A 184 -10.92 -1.94 9.30
N ARG A 185 -9.73 -2.31 8.83
CA ARG A 185 -8.51 -1.51 8.95
C ARG A 185 -8.13 -0.89 7.60
N LEU A 186 -7.50 0.28 7.70
CA LEU A 186 -6.84 0.93 6.58
C LEU A 186 -5.34 1.00 6.90
N VAL A 187 -4.50 0.53 5.99
CA VAL A 187 -3.05 0.65 6.08
C VAL A 187 -2.55 1.39 4.84
N ILE A 188 -1.87 2.51 5.05
CA ILE A 188 -1.29 3.32 3.98
C ILE A 188 0.23 3.26 4.09
N GLU A 189 0.90 2.65 3.11
CA GLU A 189 2.35 2.80 2.99
C GLU A 189 2.65 4.17 2.40
N ALA A 190 3.51 4.93 3.08
CA ALA A 190 3.99 6.22 2.61
C ALA A 190 5.43 6.46 3.07
N SER A 191 6.15 7.31 2.35
CA SER A 191 7.46 7.82 2.74
C SER A 191 7.48 9.33 2.67
N ASN A 192 8.24 9.96 3.54
CA ASN A 192 8.61 11.35 3.31
C ASN A 192 9.55 11.44 2.11
N LEU A 193 9.55 12.57 1.42
CA LEU A 193 10.34 12.74 0.20
C LEU A 193 11.42 13.79 0.41
N LYS A 194 12.58 13.56 -0.21
CA LYS A 194 13.69 14.53 -0.24
C LYS A 194 13.96 14.92 -1.69
N LYS A 195 13.88 16.20 -1.97
CA LYS A 195 14.18 16.77 -3.29
C LYS A 195 14.94 18.10 -3.11
N GLU A 196 16.11 18.22 -3.71
CA GLU A 196 16.90 19.46 -3.75
C GLU A 196 17.17 20.10 -2.38
N GLY A 197 17.38 19.27 -1.34
CA GLY A 197 17.62 19.72 0.03
C GLY A 197 16.36 19.95 0.87
N GLU A 198 15.19 19.98 0.24
CA GLU A 198 13.91 20.16 0.91
C GLU A 198 13.27 18.80 1.28
N VAL A 199 12.48 18.79 2.35
CA VAL A 199 11.73 17.63 2.81
C VAL A 199 10.25 17.89 2.69
N THR A 200 9.56 17.04 1.91
CA THR A 200 8.09 16.95 1.95
C THR A 200 7.69 15.90 2.97
N THR A 201 6.92 16.30 3.98
CA THR A 201 6.45 15.44 5.08
C THR A 201 5.26 14.59 4.68
N LEU A 202 5.30 14.00 3.47
CA LEU A 202 4.18 13.35 2.80
C LEU A 202 3.44 12.34 3.70
N ALA A 203 4.17 11.46 4.41
CA ALA A 203 3.55 10.48 5.29
C ALA A 203 2.70 11.14 6.39
N TRP A 204 3.24 12.18 7.04
CA TRP A 204 2.54 12.89 8.11
C TRP A 204 1.38 13.75 7.61
N ASP A 205 1.50 14.30 6.41
CA ASP A 205 0.44 15.10 5.80
C ASP A 205 -0.72 14.22 5.34
N ILE A 206 -0.44 13.02 4.80
CA ILE A 206 -1.46 11.98 4.54
C ILE A 206 -2.11 11.55 5.85
N ALA A 207 -1.33 11.25 6.89
CA ALA A 207 -1.88 10.87 8.20
C ALA A 207 -2.87 11.93 8.70
N ARG A 208 -2.50 13.21 8.63
CA ARG A 208 -3.36 14.32 9.06
C ARG A 208 -4.63 14.46 8.19
N ALA A 209 -4.50 14.28 6.87
CA ALA A 209 -5.64 14.37 5.96
C ALA A 209 -6.66 13.24 6.21
N VAL A 210 -6.18 12.00 6.37
CA VAL A 210 -6.98 10.79 6.56
C VAL A 210 -7.59 10.74 7.97
N SER A 211 -6.92 11.26 9.00
CA SER A 211 -7.43 11.34 10.39
C SER A 211 -8.69 12.20 10.55
N LYS A 212 -9.10 12.93 9.52
CA LYS A 212 -10.39 13.64 9.51
C LYS A 212 -11.59 12.70 9.35
N VAL A 213 -11.34 11.48 8.87
CA VAL A 213 -12.38 10.48 8.53
C VAL A 213 -12.19 9.17 9.30
N PHE A 214 -10.94 8.78 9.56
CA PHE A 214 -10.56 7.56 10.25
C PHE A 214 -9.91 7.86 11.59
N HIS A 215 -10.00 6.91 12.51
CA HIS A 215 -9.22 6.96 13.75
C HIS A 215 -7.79 6.46 13.46
N PHE A 216 -6.78 7.30 13.72
CA PHE A 216 -5.37 6.93 13.57
C PHE A 216 -4.93 6.09 14.77
N GLU A 217 -4.51 4.85 14.51
CA GLU A 217 -4.04 3.90 15.55
C GLU A 217 -2.53 4.00 15.78
N GLY A 218 -1.79 4.63 14.87
CA GLY A 218 -0.34 4.75 14.90
C GLY A 218 0.30 4.28 13.61
N GLU A 219 1.62 4.13 13.65
CA GLU A 219 2.40 3.70 12.49
C GLU A 219 3.22 2.44 12.79
N THR A 220 3.47 1.66 11.76
CA THR A 220 4.54 0.66 11.73
C THR A 220 5.64 1.17 10.81
N ILE A 221 6.83 1.37 11.35
CA ILE A 221 8.00 1.72 10.54
C ILE A 221 8.56 0.43 9.92
N VAL A 222 8.56 0.33 8.59
CA VAL A 222 9.16 -0.78 7.88
C VAL A 222 10.55 -0.39 7.45
N CYS A 223 11.57 -0.96 8.11
CA CYS A 223 12.97 -0.77 7.76
C CYS A 223 13.35 -1.74 6.64
N TRP A 224 13.92 -1.21 5.56
CA TRP A 224 14.32 -1.98 4.40
C TRP A 224 15.79 -2.34 4.46
N ASP A 225 16.16 -3.47 3.87
CA ASP A 225 17.56 -3.90 3.66
C ASP A 225 18.28 -3.07 2.59
N ARG A 226 17.53 -2.25 1.81
CA ARG A 226 18.04 -1.39 0.73
C ARG A 226 17.50 0.01 0.86
N TYR A 227 18.35 0.98 0.48
CA TYR A 227 17.99 2.38 0.43
C TYR A 227 17.03 2.69 -0.75
N GLY A 228 16.06 3.58 -0.55
CA GLY A 228 15.16 4.05 -1.60
C GLY A 228 14.44 5.35 -1.23
N TYR A 229 14.15 6.20 -2.22
CA TYR A 229 13.44 7.48 -2.07
C TYR A 229 14.00 8.44 -1.02
N GLY A 230 15.31 8.40 -0.75
CA GLY A 230 15.94 9.24 0.26
C GLY A 230 15.85 8.69 1.68
N TYR A 231 15.23 7.52 1.88
CA TYR A 231 15.09 6.83 3.17
C TYR A 231 15.27 5.31 3.01
N ASN A 232 15.70 4.63 4.07
CA ASN A 232 15.74 3.16 4.16
C ASN A 232 14.59 2.61 5.03
N HIS A 233 13.51 3.36 5.13
CA HIS A 233 12.27 2.94 5.76
C HIS A 233 11.06 3.56 5.06
N SER A 234 9.92 2.93 5.24
CA SER A 234 8.59 3.47 4.93
C SER A 234 7.75 3.51 6.21
N TYR A 235 6.73 4.35 6.22
CA TYR A 235 5.69 4.37 7.24
C TYR A 235 4.48 3.60 6.72
N CYS A 236 4.01 2.62 7.47
CA CYS A 236 2.70 2.02 7.28
C CYS A 236 1.77 2.64 8.30
N LEU A 237 1.00 3.63 7.87
CA LEU A 237 0.05 4.37 8.70
C LEU A 237 -1.19 3.52 8.90
N VAL A 238 -1.55 3.21 10.14
CA VAL A 238 -2.64 2.30 10.48
C VAL A 238 -3.83 3.07 11.04
N PHE A 239 -5.00 2.78 10.49
CA PHE A 239 -6.24 3.42 10.90
C PHE A 239 -7.35 2.39 11.05
N SER A 240 -8.35 2.73 11.90
CA SER A 240 -9.64 2.04 11.97
C SER A 240 -10.79 2.95 11.54
N LYS A 241 -11.86 2.33 11.07
CA LYS A 241 -13.11 3.05 10.79
C LYS A 241 -13.70 3.56 12.10
N VAL A 242 -14.14 4.83 12.11
CA VAL A 242 -14.85 5.47 13.23
C VAL A 242 -16.31 5.04 13.27
#